data_1ee29801c6c585540167fd1c159e5996
#
_entry.id   1ee29801c6c585540167fd1c159e5996
#
_cell.length_a   1.000
_cell.length_b   1.000
_cell.length_c   1.000
_cell.angle_alpha   90.00
_cell.angle_beta   90.00
_cell.angle_gamma   90.00
#
_symmetry.space_group_name_H-M   'P 1'
#
loop_
_entity.id
_entity.type
_entity.pdbx_description
1 polymer ?
#
loop_
_entity_poly.entity_id
_entity_poly.type
_entity_poly.pdbx_seq_one_letter_code
_entity_poly.pdbx_strand_id
1 'polypeptide(L)'
;MKNIFDDIPVIKKGTSGRYDCSKGCEMLLFDDCTNAEYNLQCSLLENAGFILFDEHNIKENYHRTYRSAVTAHVYYCESEKALRLVADPNTTPYSTKPENCADTAKTTLWQFEVDHTLIDCGMFYAVRCKDGSFFVIDSAHMYSVNDDTRIIEFLKKHSGGKKPVVAGWFFSHCHEDHVAKFLDIVEYHRSEIDIEAVYYNFPAADHRDAHYWGECNYAMTERFERVVREATDIKKINLHTGQRFYVRNLEFVVLCTHEDVFPHSMEDFNNSSTALMMTAEGCKVLFPGDASAESDKVMLRRYGDYLKCDVVQVSHHGHSGTSPEFYRLANAECALFAVTQIKFDEEYPRQEANRVAIDLAKEYHIASNGTAEIPLPYVFGQTKIYPDETFEDFNGIFNLWCYEYSDEMKQKLYEEFLKRKNR
;
A
#
# COMPACT_ATOMS: atom_id res chain seq x y z
N MET A 1 -22.35 -8.10 -21.45
CA MET A 1 -21.15 -7.25 -21.59
C MET A 1 -20.18 -7.96 -22.52
N LYS A 2 -19.39 -7.24 -23.34
CA LYS A 2 -18.31 -7.82 -24.14
C LYS A 2 -17.22 -8.31 -23.17
N ASN A 3 -16.70 -9.52 -23.40
CA ASN A 3 -15.60 -10.04 -22.59
C ASN A 3 -14.34 -9.23 -22.88
N ILE A 4 -13.59 -8.79 -21.85
CA ILE A 4 -12.38 -7.96 -22.03
C ILE A 4 -11.30 -8.73 -22.84
N PHE A 5 -11.29 -10.06 -22.76
CA PHE A 5 -10.36 -10.91 -23.53
C PHE A 5 -10.76 -11.17 -24.98
N ASP A 6 -11.94 -10.71 -25.46
CA ASP A 6 -12.33 -10.94 -26.85
C ASP A 6 -11.37 -10.25 -27.86
N ASP A 7 -10.73 -9.17 -27.46
CA ASP A 7 -9.78 -8.41 -28.26
C ASP A 7 -8.31 -8.61 -27.86
N ILE A 8 -8.03 -9.48 -26.87
CA ILE A 8 -6.69 -9.77 -26.37
C ILE A 8 -6.30 -11.18 -26.81
N PRO A 9 -5.25 -11.35 -27.63
CA PRO A 9 -4.81 -12.68 -28.03
C PRO A 9 -4.22 -13.44 -26.84
N VAL A 10 -4.62 -14.70 -26.69
CA VAL A 10 -4.25 -15.57 -25.59
C VAL A 10 -3.57 -16.83 -26.14
N ILE A 11 -2.55 -17.35 -25.45
CA ILE A 11 -1.89 -18.60 -25.80
C ILE A 11 -2.89 -19.76 -25.87
N LYS A 12 -2.66 -20.71 -26.76
CA LYS A 12 -3.49 -21.92 -26.92
C LYS A 12 -3.14 -22.96 -25.85
N LYS A 13 -3.36 -22.61 -24.59
CA LYS A 13 -3.20 -23.49 -23.43
C LYS A 13 -4.46 -23.38 -22.57
N GLY A 14 -4.91 -24.49 -21.97
CA GLY A 14 -6.02 -24.43 -21.02
C GLY A 14 -5.70 -23.52 -19.84
N THR A 15 -6.61 -22.62 -19.50
CA THR A 15 -6.48 -21.79 -18.30
C THR A 15 -6.74 -22.62 -17.05
N SER A 16 -5.97 -22.38 -15.98
CA SER A 16 -6.22 -22.94 -14.65
C SER A 16 -7.32 -22.18 -13.93
N GLY A 17 -7.53 -20.91 -14.28
CA GLY A 17 -8.59 -20.07 -13.74
C GLY A 17 -8.76 -18.73 -14.46
N ARG A 18 -9.94 -18.14 -14.26
CA ARG A 18 -10.28 -16.79 -14.66
C ARG A 18 -10.89 -16.08 -13.46
N TYR A 19 -10.39 -14.91 -13.15
CA TYR A 19 -10.71 -14.18 -11.93
C TYR A 19 -11.09 -12.75 -12.25
N ASP A 20 -12.14 -12.26 -11.60
CA ASP A 20 -12.48 -10.85 -11.55
C ASP A 20 -11.54 -10.15 -10.56
N CYS A 21 -10.77 -9.17 -11.06
CA CYS A 21 -9.81 -8.39 -10.29
C CYS A 21 -10.36 -6.99 -9.94
N SER A 22 -11.66 -6.75 -10.06
CA SER A 22 -12.32 -5.45 -9.82
C SER A 22 -12.30 -4.49 -11.01
N LYS A 23 -13.25 -3.57 -11.04
CA LYS A 23 -13.35 -2.44 -12.00
C LYS A 23 -13.31 -2.84 -13.47
N GLY A 24 -13.78 -4.03 -13.80
CA GLY A 24 -13.72 -4.60 -15.15
C GLY A 24 -12.33 -5.16 -15.51
N CYS A 25 -11.40 -5.18 -14.56
CA CYS A 25 -10.13 -5.88 -14.68
C CYS A 25 -10.32 -7.37 -14.45
N GLU A 26 -9.77 -8.20 -15.32
CA GLU A 26 -9.85 -9.66 -15.21
C GLU A 26 -8.47 -10.30 -15.41
N MET A 27 -8.25 -11.44 -14.77
CA MET A 27 -7.01 -12.21 -14.88
C MET A 27 -7.28 -13.63 -15.38
N LEU A 28 -6.42 -14.08 -16.31
CA LEU A 28 -6.27 -15.50 -16.67
C LEU A 28 -5.02 -16.07 -16.02
N LEU A 29 -5.16 -17.20 -15.36
CA LEU A 29 -4.06 -17.95 -14.76
C LEU A 29 -3.79 -19.22 -15.56
N PHE A 30 -2.52 -19.50 -15.83
CA PHE A 30 -2.04 -20.70 -16.51
C PHE A 30 -0.96 -21.35 -15.66
N ASP A 31 -1.19 -22.57 -15.23
CA ASP A 31 -0.21 -23.38 -14.49
C ASP A 31 0.69 -24.17 -15.45
N ASP A 32 1.75 -24.75 -14.89
CA ASP A 32 2.74 -25.54 -15.61
C ASP A 32 3.31 -24.85 -16.86
N CYS A 33 3.50 -23.53 -16.74
CA CYS A 33 4.11 -22.70 -17.77
C CYS A 33 5.62 -22.64 -17.61
N THR A 34 6.25 -22.28 -18.71
CA THR A 34 7.67 -21.98 -18.82
C THR A 34 7.87 -20.56 -19.33
N ASN A 35 9.09 -20.05 -19.28
CA ASN A 35 9.43 -18.78 -19.91
C ASN A 35 9.15 -18.75 -21.42
N ALA A 36 9.09 -19.93 -22.10
CA ALA A 36 8.73 -19.98 -23.51
C ALA A 36 7.26 -19.58 -23.74
N GLU A 37 6.32 -20.04 -22.90
CA GLU A 37 4.91 -19.64 -22.98
C GLU A 37 4.73 -18.15 -22.62
N TYR A 38 5.49 -17.63 -21.66
CA TYR A 38 5.51 -16.21 -21.39
C TYR A 38 5.94 -15.38 -22.61
N ASN A 39 7.05 -15.74 -23.24
CA ASN A 39 7.53 -15.05 -24.44
C ASN A 39 6.55 -15.20 -25.62
N LEU A 40 5.89 -16.35 -25.75
CA LEU A 40 4.85 -16.56 -26.75
C LEU A 40 3.66 -15.62 -26.52
N GLN A 41 3.19 -15.51 -25.27
CA GLN A 41 2.10 -14.58 -24.91
C GLN A 41 2.46 -13.13 -25.23
N CYS A 42 3.67 -12.72 -24.90
CA CYS A 42 4.18 -11.38 -25.23
C CYS A 42 4.19 -11.14 -26.73
N SER A 43 4.71 -12.09 -27.52
CA SER A 43 4.74 -11.99 -28.99
C SER A 43 3.35 -11.96 -29.62
N LEU A 44 2.36 -12.65 -29.04
CA LEU A 44 0.97 -12.59 -29.50
C LEU A 44 0.39 -11.18 -29.33
N LEU A 45 0.65 -10.53 -28.21
CA LEU A 45 0.23 -9.16 -27.96
C LEU A 45 0.90 -8.17 -28.93
N GLU A 46 2.18 -8.28 -29.12
CA GLU A 46 2.95 -7.44 -30.06
C GLU A 46 2.44 -7.58 -31.49
N ASN A 47 2.20 -8.82 -31.96
CA ASN A 47 1.64 -9.10 -33.28
C ASN A 47 0.19 -8.60 -33.45
N ALA A 48 -0.56 -8.45 -32.37
CA ALA A 48 -1.89 -7.84 -32.38
C ALA A 48 -1.88 -6.32 -32.25
N GLY A 49 -0.69 -5.69 -32.23
CA GLY A 49 -0.53 -4.23 -32.21
C GLY A 49 -0.54 -3.63 -30.80
N PHE A 50 -0.42 -4.44 -29.75
CA PHE A 50 -0.17 -3.90 -28.41
C PHE A 50 1.27 -3.35 -28.35
N ILE A 51 1.42 -2.20 -27.72
CA ILE A 51 2.71 -1.49 -27.57
C ILE A 51 3.28 -1.81 -26.20
N LEU A 52 4.52 -2.31 -26.14
CA LEU A 52 5.23 -2.48 -24.88
C LEU A 52 5.38 -1.13 -24.19
N PHE A 53 4.85 -1.04 -22.99
CA PHE A 53 4.86 0.18 -22.17
C PHE A 53 5.92 0.11 -21.06
N ASP A 54 6.02 -1.04 -20.38
CA ASP A 54 6.94 -1.27 -19.27
C ASP A 54 7.44 -2.72 -19.29
N GLU A 55 8.69 -2.90 -18.90
CA GLU A 55 9.31 -4.22 -18.71
C GLU A 55 10.19 -4.19 -17.48
N HIS A 56 9.99 -5.15 -16.58
CA HIS A 56 10.80 -5.29 -15.39
C HIS A 56 10.98 -6.75 -15.01
N ASN A 57 12.18 -7.12 -14.60
CA ASN A 57 12.50 -8.46 -14.13
C ASN A 57 13.00 -8.37 -12.70
N ILE A 58 12.48 -9.24 -11.84
CA ILE A 58 12.94 -9.41 -10.47
C ILE A 58 13.41 -10.85 -10.32
N LYS A 59 14.73 -11.07 -10.30
CA LYS A 59 15.33 -12.41 -10.36
C LYS A 59 14.78 -13.18 -11.59
N GLU A 60 14.17 -14.34 -11.38
CA GLU A 60 13.56 -15.18 -12.41
C GLU A 60 12.06 -14.95 -12.60
N ASN A 61 11.58 -13.77 -12.18
CA ASN A 61 10.21 -13.34 -12.42
C ASN A 61 10.21 -12.27 -13.50
N TYR A 62 9.39 -12.46 -14.52
CA TYR A 62 9.36 -11.63 -15.74
C TYR A 62 8.03 -10.91 -15.82
N HIS A 63 8.07 -9.59 -16.01
CA HIS A 63 6.89 -8.72 -16.02
C HIS A 63 6.92 -7.80 -17.23
N ARG A 64 5.82 -7.75 -18.00
CA ARG A 64 5.62 -6.80 -19.11
C ARG A 64 4.23 -6.23 -19.07
N THR A 65 4.13 -4.93 -19.28
CA THR A 65 2.88 -4.21 -19.45
C THR A 65 2.78 -3.73 -20.88
N TYR A 66 1.70 -4.08 -21.55
CA TYR A 66 1.38 -3.67 -22.91
C TYR A 66 0.16 -2.77 -22.93
N ARG A 67 0.07 -1.89 -23.91
CA ARG A 67 -1.05 -0.95 -24.06
C ARG A 67 -1.62 -0.97 -25.47
N SER A 68 -2.96 -0.89 -25.52
CA SER A 68 -3.79 -0.69 -26.68
C SER A 68 -5.05 0.10 -26.23
N ALA A 69 -6.25 -0.32 -26.61
CA ALA A 69 -7.51 0.17 -26.03
C ALA A 69 -7.68 -0.25 -24.55
N VAL A 70 -6.94 -1.26 -24.13
CA VAL A 70 -6.85 -1.76 -22.75
C VAL A 70 -5.36 -1.93 -22.39
N THR A 71 -5.06 -2.02 -21.11
CA THR A 71 -3.75 -2.48 -20.62
C THR A 71 -3.78 -4.00 -20.49
N ALA A 72 -2.77 -4.67 -21.05
CA ALA A 72 -2.53 -6.10 -20.84
C ALA A 72 -1.22 -6.26 -20.04
N HIS A 73 -1.34 -6.75 -18.81
CA HIS A 73 -0.18 -7.01 -17.97
C HIS A 73 0.10 -8.50 -17.92
N VAL A 74 1.33 -8.88 -18.27
CA VAL A 74 1.75 -10.29 -18.37
C VAL A 74 2.89 -10.52 -17.41
N TYR A 75 2.75 -11.50 -16.53
CA TYR A 75 3.87 -11.89 -15.69
C TYR A 75 3.98 -13.38 -15.48
N TYR A 76 5.22 -13.83 -15.39
CA TYR A 76 5.60 -15.21 -15.19
C TYR A 76 6.52 -15.34 -14.00
N CYS A 77 6.21 -16.25 -13.10
CA CYS A 77 6.99 -16.56 -11.91
C CYS A 77 7.56 -17.98 -12.03
N GLU A 78 8.88 -18.09 -12.15
CA GLU A 78 9.55 -19.40 -12.32
C GLU A 78 9.34 -20.33 -11.13
N SER A 79 9.36 -19.78 -9.89
CA SER A 79 9.13 -20.57 -8.67
C SER A 79 7.72 -21.15 -8.56
N GLU A 80 6.76 -20.58 -9.29
CA GLU A 80 5.37 -21.03 -9.33
C GLU A 80 5.05 -21.80 -10.60
N LYS A 81 5.88 -21.68 -11.64
CA LYS A 81 5.60 -22.10 -13.02
C LYS A 81 4.24 -21.61 -13.51
N ALA A 82 3.89 -20.40 -13.09
CA ALA A 82 2.60 -19.78 -13.36
C ALA A 82 2.76 -18.54 -14.23
N LEU A 83 1.95 -18.47 -15.29
CA LEU A 83 1.78 -17.31 -16.15
C LEU A 83 0.43 -16.67 -15.84
N ARG A 84 0.45 -15.36 -15.63
CA ARG A 84 -0.75 -14.55 -15.44
C ARG A 84 -0.86 -13.51 -16.55
N LEU A 85 -2.05 -13.40 -17.11
CA LEU A 85 -2.42 -12.36 -18.07
C LEU A 85 -3.56 -11.55 -17.46
N VAL A 86 -3.27 -10.33 -17.05
CA VAL A 86 -4.24 -9.39 -16.49
C VAL A 86 -4.68 -8.43 -17.60
N ALA A 87 -5.97 -8.33 -17.82
CA ALA A 87 -6.59 -7.37 -18.72
C ALA A 87 -7.24 -6.24 -17.89
N ASP A 88 -6.75 -5.01 -18.04
CA ASP A 88 -7.20 -3.84 -17.29
C ASP A 88 -7.75 -2.78 -18.26
N PRO A 89 -9.00 -2.33 -18.10
CA PRO A 89 -9.57 -1.24 -18.89
C PRO A 89 -8.91 0.12 -18.59
N ASN A 90 -8.19 0.25 -17.47
CA ASN A 90 -7.46 1.47 -17.14
C ASN A 90 -6.20 1.60 -18.02
N THR A 91 -6.12 2.69 -18.75
CA THR A 91 -4.97 3.04 -19.60
C THR A 91 -4.20 4.25 -19.09
N THR A 92 -4.48 4.73 -17.88
CA THR A 92 -3.77 5.89 -17.30
C THR A 92 -2.28 5.59 -17.14
N PRO A 93 -1.38 6.36 -17.76
CA PRO A 93 0.05 6.10 -17.71
C PRO A 93 0.66 6.53 -16.37
N TYR A 94 1.57 5.70 -15.88
CA TYR A 94 2.54 6.08 -14.86
C TYR A 94 3.91 6.36 -15.49
N SER A 95 4.84 6.97 -14.77
CA SER A 95 6.19 7.19 -15.27
C SER A 95 7.03 5.91 -15.15
N THR A 96 7.65 5.49 -16.26
CA THR A 96 8.54 4.31 -16.30
C THR A 96 10.03 4.67 -16.15
N LYS A 97 10.33 5.93 -15.85
CA LYS A 97 11.69 6.44 -15.62
C LYS A 97 11.65 7.62 -14.65
N PRO A 98 12.78 7.93 -13.98
CA PRO A 98 12.88 9.09 -13.11
C PRO A 98 12.42 10.37 -13.80
N GLU A 99 11.63 11.16 -13.10
CA GLU A 99 11.19 12.46 -13.60
C GLU A 99 12.31 13.50 -13.42
N ASN A 100 12.45 14.37 -14.39
CA ASN A 100 13.35 15.51 -14.24
C ASN A 100 12.66 16.55 -13.33
N CYS A 101 12.98 16.53 -12.06
CA CYS A 101 12.44 17.44 -11.06
C CYS A 101 13.53 18.34 -10.47
N ALA A 102 13.11 19.48 -9.89
CA ALA A 102 14.02 20.39 -9.22
C ALA A 102 14.67 19.72 -8.00
N ASP A 103 15.90 20.07 -7.68
CA ASP A 103 16.62 19.60 -6.48
C ASP A 103 16.64 20.73 -5.46
N THR A 104 15.53 20.94 -4.77
CA THR A 104 15.30 22.04 -3.82
C THR A 104 15.07 21.58 -2.40
N ALA A 105 14.87 20.27 -2.18
CA ALA A 105 14.60 19.67 -0.89
C ALA A 105 15.37 18.36 -0.70
N LYS A 106 15.67 18.03 0.54
CA LYS A 106 16.23 16.72 0.89
C LYS A 106 15.12 15.66 0.86
N THR A 107 15.40 14.52 0.25
CA THR A 107 14.51 13.37 0.33
C THR A 107 14.43 12.91 1.78
N THR A 108 13.22 12.82 2.32
CA THR A 108 12.98 12.51 3.73
C THR A 108 11.74 11.65 3.84
N LEU A 109 11.82 10.58 4.61
CA LEU A 109 10.68 9.73 4.98
C LEU A 109 10.19 10.15 6.36
N TRP A 110 8.88 10.21 6.55
CA TRP A 110 8.25 10.35 7.86
C TRP A 110 7.30 9.19 8.12
N GLN A 111 7.38 8.64 9.34
CA GLN A 111 6.30 7.93 9.98
C GLN A 111 5.56 8.94 10.85
N PHE A 112 4.33 9.25 10.50
CA PHE A 112 3.53 10.26 11.19
C PHE A 112 2.90 9.70 12.46
N GLU A 113 2.88 10.49 13.51
CA GLU A 113 2.14 10.19 14.73
C GLU A 113 0.65 10.43 14.50
N VAL A 114 -0.08 9.34 14.22
CA VAL A 114 -1.55 9.34 14.10
C VAL A 114 -2.17 9.61 15.47
N ASP A 115 -3.27 10.37 15.51
CA ASP A 115 -4.02 10.57 16.77
C ASP A 115 -4.50 9.22 17.32
N HIS A 116 -3.90 8.82 18.43
CA HIS A 116 -4.11 7.54 19.09
C HIS A 116 -5.00 7.63 20.34
N THR A 117 -5.75 8.73 20.53
CA THR A 117 -6.61 8.91 21.71
C THR A 117 -7.73 7.88 21.78
N LEU A 118 -8.30 7.46 20.63
CA LEU A 118 -9.44 6.57 20.53
C LEU A 118 -9.17 5.23 19.85
N ILE A 119 -7.96 5.03 19.34
CA ILE A 119 -7.61 3.85 18.55
C ILE A 119 -6.13 3.51 18.75
N ASP A 120 -5.79 2.25 18.63
CA ASP A 120 -4.44 1.74 18.88
C ASP A 120 -3.56 1.61 17.64
N CYS A 121 -4.09 1.83 16.44
CA CYS A 121 -3.34 1.76 15.19
C CYS A 121 -3.81 2.79 14.16
N GLY A 122 -3.05 2.95 13.11
CA GLY A 122 -3.35 3.77 11.95
C GLY A 122 -2.06 4.07 11.20
N MET A 123 -2.11 4.03 9.88
CA MET A 123 -0.91 4.13 9.06
C MET A 123 -0.89 5.40 8.22
N PHE A 124 0.13 6.22 8.40
CA PHE A 124 0.44 7.33 7.50
C PHE A 124 1.95 7.51 7.39
N TYR A 125 2.45 7.42 6.16
CA TYR A 125 3.82 7.78 5.84
C TYR A 125 3.84 8.84 4.74
N ALA A 126 4.81 9.73 4.81
CA ALA A 126 5.07 10.72 3.76
C ALA A 126 6.54 10.69 3.36
N VAL A 127 6.81 10.74 2.07
CA VAL A 127 8.16 10.88 1.52
C VAL A 127 8.24 12.19 0.75
N ARG A 128 9.07 13.12 1.20
CA ARG A 128 9.33 14.35 0.45
C ARG A 128 10.29 14.06 -0.69
N CYS A 129 9.89 14.39 -1.89
CA CYS A 129 10.70 14.35 -3.08
C CYS A 129 11.69 15.53 -3.15
N LYS A 130 12.67 15.46 -4.05
CA LYS A 130 13.67 16.53 -4.26
C LYS A 130 13.08 17.86 -4.66
N ASP A 131 11.94 17.90 -5.33
CA ASP A 131 11.25 19.13 -5.73
C ASP A 131 10.38 19.75 -4.61
N GLY A 132 10.32 19.08 -3.45
CA GLY A 132 9.51 19.49 -2.32
C GLY A 132 8.07 18.97 -2.34
N SER A 133 7.64 18.26 -3.38
CA SER A 133 6.38 17.51 -3.39
C SER A 133 6.47 16.25 -2.54
N PHE A 134 5.34 15.57 -2.33
CA PHE A 134 5.26 14.37 -1.49
C PHE A 134 4.78 13.17 -2.26
N PHE A 135 5.30 12.00 -1.89
CA PHE A 135 4.62 10.73 -2.08
C PHE A 135 4.10 10.26 -0.72
N VAL A 136 2.82 9.96 -0.65
CA VAL A 136 2.15 9.58 0.61
C VAL A 136 1.73 8.12 0.52
N ILE A 137 1.87 7.40 1.63
CA ILE A 137 1.45 6.01 1.79
C ILE A 137 0.40 5.96 2.90
N ASP A 138 -0.79 5.46 2.57
CA ASP A 138 -1.96 5.34 3.42
C ASP A 138 -2.41 6.68 4.06
N SER A 139 -3.40 6.69 4.98
CA SER A 139 -3.99 7.96 5.42
C SER A 139 -4.62 7.95 6.81
N ALA A 140 -4.08 7.17 7.73
CA ALA A 140 -4.57 7.11 9.12
C ALA A 140 -6.01 6.57 9.29
N HIS A 141 -6.43 6.45 10.54
CA HIS A 141 -7.64 5.76 10.96
C HIS A 141 -8.88 6.66 10.96
N MET A 142 -10.05 6.10 10.65
CA MET A 142 -11.32 6.85 10.66
C MET A 142 -11.65 7.48 12.02
N TYR A 143 -11.21 6.88 13.10
CA TYR A 143 -11.42 7.38 14.47
C TYR A 143 -10.27 8.26 15.00
N SER A 144 -9.25 8.50 14.23
CA SER A 144 -8.23 9.52 14.56
C SER A 144 -8.84 10.91 14.47
N VAL A 145 -8.88 11.62 15.59
CA VAL A 145 -9.55 12.93 15.66
C VAL A 145 -8.68 13.97 14.93
N ASN A 146 -9.27 14.70 13.97
CA ASN A 146 -8.62 15.80 13.24
C ASN A 146 -7.36 15.42 12.43
N ASP A 147 -7.06 14.15 12.20
CA ASP A 147 -5.88 13.79 11.40
C ASP A 147 -5.98 14.22 9.94
N ASP A 148 -7.15 14.40 9.39
CA ASP A 148 -7.37 15.07 8.11
C ASP A 148 -6.71 16.48 8.09
N THR A 149 -7.00 17.31 9.07
CA THR A 149 -6.41 18.65 9.21
C THR A 149 -4.93 18.58 9.59
N ARG A 150 -4.56 17.73 10.55
CA ARG A 150 -3.16 17.58 11.01
C ARG A 150 -2.23 17.12 9.88
N ILE A 151 -2.67 16.20 9.02
CA ILE A 151 -1.93 15.77 7.83
C ILE A 151 -1.70 16.94 6.88
N ILE A 152 -2.71 17.75 6.62
CA ILE A 152 -2.59 18.93 5.75
C ILE A 152 -1.61 19.92 6.35
N GLU A 153 -1.71 20.23 7.63
CA GLU A 153 -0.81 21.14 8.33
C GLU A 153 0.63 20.63 8.36
N PHE A 154 0.81 19.32 8.59
CA PHE A 154 2.10 18.66 8.52
C PHE A 154 2.74 18.81 7.13
N LEU A 155 2.01 18.47 6.07
CA LEU A 155 2.50 18.60 4.70
C LEU A 155 2.78 20.07 4.34
N LYS A 156 1.93 20.99 4.75
CA LYS A 156 2.10 22.45 4.56
C LYS A 156 3.36 22.97 5.26
N LYS A 157 3.60 22.57 6.50
CA LYS A 157 4.83 22.89 7.26
C LYS A 157 6.08 22.48 6.48
N HIS A 158 6.09 21.25 5.95
CA HIS A 158 7.23 20.69 5.23
C HIS A 158 7.31 21.13 3.76
N SER A 159 6.29 21.84 3.25
CA SER A 159 6.30 22.58 1.97
C SER A 159 6.78 24.04 2.12
N GLY A 160 7.30 24.42 3.27
CA GLY A 160 7.69 25.81 3.55
C GLY A 160 6.50 26.77 3.66
N GLY A 161 5.36 26.32 4.16
CA GLY A 161 4.13 27.09 4.34
C GLY A 161 3.29 27.28 3.06
N LYS A 162 3.71 26.68 1.95
CA LYS A 162 2.95 26.70 0.69
C LYS A 162 1.88 25.61 0.68
N LYS A 163 0.92 25.72 -0.24
CA LYS A 163 -0.02 24.65 -0.52
C LYS A 163 0.74 23.37 -0.90
N PRO A 164 0.58 22.27 -0.16
CA PRO A 164 1.34 21.06 -0.43
C PRO A 164 0.91 20.39 -1.74
N VAL A 165 1.87 19.83 -2.45
CA VAL A 165 1.65 19.02 -3.65
C VAL A 165 1.95 17.57 -3.30
N VAL A 166 0.94 16.70 -3.40
CA VAL A 166 1.08 15.25 -3.32
C VAL A 166 1.17 14.72 -4.75
N ALA A 167 2.40 14.44 -5.19
CA ALA A 167 2.67 13.91 -6.53
C ALA A 167 2.12 12.49 -6.73
N GLY A 168 2.03 11.71 -5.64
CA GLY A 168 1.38 10.42 -5.62
C GLY A 168 0.87 10.09 -4.23
N TRP A 169 -0.35 9.55 -4.14
CA TRP A 169 -0.89 8.98 -2.92
C TRP A 169 -1.17 7.50 -3.15
N PHE A 170 -0.45 6.66 -2.45
CA PHE A 170 -0.55 5.21 -2.56
C PHE A 170 -1.37 4.64 -1.40
N PHE A 171 -2.18 3.64 -1.71
CA PHE A 171 -2.95 2.88 -0.73
C PHE A 171 -2.61 1.40 -0.82
N SER A 172 -2.20 0.84 0.31
CA SER A 172 -1.87 -0.57 0.43
C SER A 172 -3.11 -1.45 0.24
N HIS A 173 -4.16 -1.19 1.00
CA HIS A 173 -5.46 -1.84 0.93
C HIS A 173 -6.56 -0.93 1.50
N CYS A 174 -7.83 -1.36 1.45
CA CYS A 174 -8.96 -0.50 1.74
C CYS A 174 -9.55 -0.70 3.14
N HIS A 175 -8.71 -0.87 4.17
CA HIS A 175 -9.16 -0.74 5.55
C HIS A 175 -9.28 0.72 5.99
N GLU A 176 -10.10 0.98 7.00
CA GLU A 176 -10.40 2.31 7.51
C GLU A 176 -9.22 3.02 8.17
N ASP A 177 -8.22 2.29 8.61
CA ASP A 177 -6.98 2.81 9.20
C ASP A 177 -5.90 3.11 8.16
N HIS A 178 -6.22 2.86 6.88
CA HIS A 178 -5.36 3.13 5.73
C HIS A 178 -5.92 4.18 4.77
N VAL A 179 -7.24 4.26 4.60
CA VAL A 179 -7.82 5.14 3.56
C VAL A 179 -8.69 6.28 4.09
N ALA A 180 -9.14 6.22 5.36
CA ALA A 180 -10.24 7.07 5.80
C ALA A 180 -9.93 8.57 5.77
N LYS A 181 -8.76 9.00 6.20
CA LYS A 181 -8.43 10.44 6.24
C LYS A 181 -8.15 11.04 4.86
N PHE A 182 -7.69 10.24 3.90
CA PHE A 182 -7.66 10.68 2.51
C PHE A 182 -9.08 11.02 2.01
N LEU A 183 -10.06 10.18 2.33
CA LEU A 183 -11.44 10.42 1.92
C LEU A 183 -11.98 11.70 2.55
N ASP A 184 -11.72 11.92 3.84
CA ASP A 184 -12.10 13.16 4.53
C ASP A 184 -11.39 14.39 3.91
N ILE A 185 -10.10 14.27 3.58
CA ILE A 185 -9.31 15.33 2.92
C ILE A 185 -9.90 15.67 1.54
N VAL A 186 -10.22 14.69 0.73
CA VAL A 186 -10.77 14.92 -0.62
C VAL A 186 -12.17 15.52 -0.55
N GLU A 187 -13.01 15.05 0.38
CA GLU A 187 -14.40 15.53 0.50
C GLU A 187 -14.49 16.92 1.17
N TYR A 188 -13.62 17.24 2.14
CA TYR A 188 -13.78 18.46 2.95
C TYR A 188 -12.65 19.49 2.82
N HIS A 189 -11.46 19.07 2.40
CA HIS A 189 -10.24 19.89 2.42
C HIS A 189 -9.52 19.98 1.07
N ARG A 190 -10.20 19.60 -0.03
CA ARG A 190 -9.60 19.52 -1.38
C ARG A 190 -8.91 20.80 -1.85
N SER A 191 -9.40 21.97 -1.42
CA SER A 191 -8.83 23.26 -1.78
C SER A 191 -7.48 23.55 -1.13
N GLU A 192 -7.13 22.85 -0.04
CA GLU A 192 -5.93 23.09 0.76
C GLU A 192 -4.71 22.28 0.30
N ILE A 193 -4.92 21.28 -0.57
CA ILE A 193 -3.91 20.35 -1.03
C ILE A 193 -4.06 20.06 -2.53
N ASP A 194 -2.96 19.93 -3.25
CA ASP A 194 -2.94 19.48 -4.64
C ASP A 194 -2.52 18.00 -4.68
N ILE A 195 -3.42 17.13 -5.18
CA ILE A 195 -3.16 15.69 -5.33
C ILE A 195 -3.13 15.39 -6.82
N GLU A 196 -1.98 14.95 -7.35
CA GLU A 196 -1.81 14.70 -8.78
C GLU A 196 -2.29 13.32 -9.21
N ALA A 197 -2.03 12.29 -8.38
CA ALA A 197 -2.40 10.92 -8.69
C ALA A 197 -2.66 10.08 -7.44
N VAL A 198 -3.53 9.08 -7.57
CA VAL A 198 -3.71 7.98 -6.62
C VAL A 198 -3.25 6.68 -7.25
N TYR A 199 -2.56 5.86 -6.46
CA TYR A 199 -1.99 4.57 -6.83
C TYR A 199 -2.59 3.50 -5.91
N TYR A 200 -3.26 2.50 -6.46
CA TYR A 200 -3.90 1.45 -5.66
C TYR A 200 -4.31 0.27 -6.52
N ASN A 201 -4.57 -0.87 -5.89
CA ASN A 201 -5.22 -2.01 -6.52
C ASN A 201 -6.05 -2.75 -5.47
N PHE A 202 -7.37 -2.53 -5.46
CA PHE A 202 -8.27 -3.13 -4.49
C PHE A 202 -9.14 -4.20 -5.15
N PRO A 203 -9.44 -5.29 -4.44
CA PRO A 203 -10.40 -6.29 -4.90
C PRO A 203 -11.80 -5.68 -5.02
N ALA A 204 -12.65 -6.31 -5.81
CA ALA A 204 -14.02 -5.85 -6.00
C ALA A 204 -14.83 -5.91 -4.69
N ALA A 205 -15.61 -4.87 -4.43
CA ALA A 205 -16.49 -4.80 -3.27
C ALA A 205 -17.59 -5.89 -3.26
N ASP A 206 -17.89 -6.48 -4.43
CA ASP A 206 -18.88 -7.55 -4.59
C ASP A 206 -18.30 -8.97 -4.51
N HIS A 207 -17.01 -9.13 -4.26
CA HIS A 207 -16.44 -10.42 -3.83
C HIS A 207 -16.92 -10.83 -2.42
N ARG A 208 -18.24 -10.83 -2.27
CA ARG A 208 -18.96 -11.04 -0.99
C ARG A 208 -18.87 -12.47 -0.44
N ASP A 209 -18.28 -13.40 -1.18
CA ASP A 209 -18.07 -14.77 -0.73
C ASP A 209 -16.92 -14.92 0.27
N ALA A 210 -16.16 -13.86 0.50
CA ALA A 210 -15.18 -13.83 1.57
C ALA A 210 -15.92 -13.60 2.90
N HIS A 211 -16.22 -14.66 3.61
CA HIS A 211 -16.93 -14.66 4.90
C HIS A 211 -16.32 -13.78 6.01
N TYR A 212 -15.17 -13.19 5.76
CA TYR A 212 -14.38 -12.41 6.72
C TYR A 212 -14.27 -10.92 6.38
N TRP A 213 -14.89 -10.49 5.28
CA TRP A 213 -14.98 -9.06 5.00
C TRP A 213 -16.14 -8.48 5.79
N GLY A 214 -15.87 -7.82 6.88
CA GLY A 214 -16.90 -7.13 7.63
C GLY A 214 -17.66 -6.10 6.78
N GLU A 215 -18.90 -5.81 7.11
CA GLU A 215 -19.71 -4.80 6.39
C GLU A 215 -19.00 -3.44 6.29
N CYS A 216 -18.17 -3.07 7.28
CA CYS A 216 -17.36 -1.86 7.28
C CYS A 216 -16.36 -1.79 6.12
N ASN A 217 -15.72 -2.92 5.74
CA ASN A 217 -14.76 -2.95 4.64
C ASN A 217 -15.42 -2.71 3.28
N TYR A 218 -16.64 -3.23 3.09
CA TYR A 218 -17.41 -2.94 1.88
C TYR A 218 -17.81 -1.48 1.80
N ALA A 219 -18.35 -0.93 2.89
CA ALA A 219 -18.74 0.47 2.93
C ALA A 219 -17.55 1.40 2.69
N MET A 220 -16.38 1.05 3.22
CA MET A 220 -15.15 1.82 3.01
C MET A 220 -14.68 1.73 1.56
N THR A 221 -14.68 0.54 0.95
CA THR A 221 -14.30 0.35 -0.46
C THR A 221 -15.28 1.11 -1.39
N GLU A 222 -16.58 1.02 -1.15
CA GLU A 222 -17.58 1.76 -1.93
C GLU A 222 -17.42 3.29 -1.78
N ARG A 223 -17.14 3.78 -0.57
CA ARG A 223 -16.86 5.20 -0.33
C ARG A 223 -15.60 5.62 -1.07
N PHE A 224 -14.52 4.85 -0.97
CA PHE A 224 -13.26 5.14 -1.67
C PHE A 224 -13.47 5.22 -3.19
N GLU A 225 -14.11 4.23 -3.78
CA GLU A 225 -14.36 4.20 -5.23
C GLU A 225 -15.24 5.38 -5.70
N ARG A 226 -16.23 5.77 -4.90
CA ARG A 226 -17.06 6.94 -5.17
C ARG A 226 -16.23 8.21 -5.12
N VAL A 227 -15.51 8.46 -4.03
CA VAL A 227 -14.72 9.69 -3.83
C VAL A 227 -13.65 9.83 -4.91
N VAL A 228 -12.91 8.77 -5.18
CA VAL A 228 -11.87 8.78 -6.22
C VAL A 228 -12.47 8.96 -7.63
N ARG A 229 -13.64 8.38 -7.92
CA ARG A 229 -14.33 8.56 -9.19
C ARG A 229 -14.79 10.01 -9.38
N GLU A 230 -15.31 10.63 -8.33
CA GLU A 230 -15.82 12.00 -8.36
C GLU A 230 -14.69 13.05 -8.45
N ALA A 231 -13.52 12.75 -7.91
CA ALA A 231 -12.31 13.58 -8.03
C ALA A 231 -11.68 13.44 -9.42
N THR A 232 -12.29 14.09 -10.43
CA THR A 232 -11.92 13.94 -11.85
C THR A 232 -10.56 14.55 -12.22
N ASP A 233 -10.05 15.44 -11.40
CA ASP A 233 -8.76 16.12 -11.54
C ASP A 233 -7.58 15.27 -10.99
N ILE A 234 -7.86 14.21 -10.24
CA ILE A 234 -6.86 13.27 -9.73
C ILE A 234 -6.70 12.10 -10.71
N LYS A 235 -5.47 11.80 -11.14
CA LYS A 235 -5.19 10.61 -11.95
C LYS A 235 -5.37 9.34 -11.12
N LYS A 236 -5.96 8.31 -11.70
CA LYS A 236 -6.14 6.98 -11.09
C LYS A 236 -5.21 6.00 -11.77
N ILE A 237 -4.33 5.40 -11.01
CA ILE A 237 -3.35 4.44 -11.52
C ILE A 237 -3.57 3.12 -10.79
N ASN A 238 -4.03 2.14 -11.55
CA ASN A 238 -4.15 0.76 -11.06
C ASN A 238 -2.77 0.09 -11.14
N LEU A 239 -2.36 -0.55 -10.04
CA LEU A 239 -1.04 -1.18 -9.94
C LEU A 239 -1.16 -2.69 -10.09
N HIS A 240 -0.23 -3.29 -10.81
CA HIS A 240 -0.12 -4.75 -10.95
C HIS A 240 1.26 -5.22 -10.51
N THR A 241 1.33 -6.45 -10.03
CA THR A 241 2.57 -7.05 -9.53
C THR A 241 3.69 -7.00 -10.57
N GLY A 242 4.87 -6.61 -10.12
CA GLY A 242 6.07 -6.50 -10.95
C GLY A 242 6.18 -5.20 -11.75
N GLN A 243 5.20 -4.32 -11.72
CA GLN A 243 5.33 -2.98 -12.31
C GLN A 243 6.37 -2.17 -11.55
N ARG A 244 7.19 -1.44 -12.33
CA ARG A 244 8.15 -0.46 -11.82
C ARG A 244 7.72 0.93 -12.27
N PHE A 245 7.50 1.81 -11.32
CA PHE A 245 7.09 3.18 -11.62
C PHE A 245 7.91 4.20 -10.84
N TYR A 246 7.88 5.43 -11.32
CA TYR A 246 8.58 6.55 -10.71
C TYR A 246 7.60 7.68 -10.38
N VAL A 247 7.84 8.30 -9.23
CA VAL A 247 7.23 9.58 -8.85
C VAL A 247 8.36 10.51 -8.46
N ARG A 248 8.59 11.53 -9.26
CA ARG A 248 9.77 12.42 -9.16
C ARG A 248 11.08 11.61 -9.17
N ASN A 249 11.87 11.72 -8.08
CA ASN A 249 13.12 10.98 -7.88
C ASN A 249 12.96 9.63 -7.17
N LEU A 250 11.75 9.24 -6.83
CA LEU A 250 11.47 7.98 -6.14
C LEU A 250 11.17 6.87 -7.15
N GLU A 251 11.78 5.71 -6.97
CA GLU A 251 11.48 4.49 -7.72
C GLU A 251 10.67 3.54 -6.85
N PHE A 252 9.66 2.91 -7.44
CA PHE A 252 8.80 1.93 -6.79
C PHE A 252 8.71 0.66 -7.62
N VAL A 253 8.71 -0.49 -6.93
CA VAL A 253 8.43 -1.81 -7.50
C VAL A 253 7.29 -2.44 -6.73
N VAL A 254 6.25 -2.87 -7.44
CA VAL A 254 5.12 -3.59 -6.88
C VAL A 254 5.50 -5.05 -6.69
N LEU A 255 5.56 -5.52 -5.45
CA LEU A 255 5.99 -6.87 -5.11
C LEU A 255 4.82 -7.87 -5.09
N CYS A 256 3.69 -7.46 -4.57
CA CYS A 256 2.51 -8.29 -4.41
C CYS A 256 1.25 -7.45 -4.48
N THR A 257 0.17 -7.99 -5.01
CA THR A 257 -1.18 -7.43 -4.98
C THR A 257 -2.19 -8.54 -4.64
N HIS A 258 -3.46 -8.19 -4.44
CA HIS A 258 -4.51 -9.18 -4.23
C HIS A 258 -4.60 -10.21 -5.37
N GLU A 259 -4.17 -9.87 -6.59
CA GLU A 259 -4.18 -10.75 -7.76
C GLU A 259 -3.30 -11.98 -7.58
N ASP A 260 -2.26 -11.88 -6.75
CA ASP A 260 -1.30 -12.97 -6.51
C ASP A 260 -1.82 -14.01 -5.53
N VAL A 261 -2.71 -13.62 -4.66
CA VAL A 261 -3.31 -14.52 -3.65
C VAL A 261 -4.63 -15.13 -4.10
N PHE A 262 -5.21 -14.65 -5.22
CA PHE A 262 -6.36 -15.28 -5.84
C PHE A 262 -6.02 -16.70 -6.34
N PRO A 263 -6.93 -17.69 -6.17
CA PRO A 263 -8.25 -17.63 -5.54
C PRO A 263 -8.23 -18.00 -4.05
N HIS A 264 -7.07 -18.18 -3.44
CA HIS A 264 -6.91 -19.01 -2.27
C HIS A 264 -7.08 -18.32 -0.94
N SER A 265 -7.14 -16.99 -0.85
CA SER A 265 -7.16 -16.41 0.47
C SER A 265 -7.56 -14.96 0.60
N MET A 266 -8.62 -14.61 -0.03
CA MET A 266 -9.34 -13.42 0.39
C MET A 266 -10.13 -13.64 1.68
N GLU A 267 -9.82 -14.71 2.43
CA GLU A 267 -10.37 -14.97 3.76
C GLU A 267 -9.92 -13.92 4.78
N ASP A 268 -8.72 -13.36 4.58
CA ASP A 268 -8.20 -12.23 5.33
C ASP A 268 -8.01 -11.05 4.37
N PHE A 269 -8.77 -9.97 4.58
CA PHE A 269 -8.72 -8.78 3.74
C PHE A 269 -7.34 -8.11 3.73
N ASN A 270 -6.54 -8.28 4.77
CA ASN A 270 -5.16 -7.80 4.83
C ASN A 270 -4.28 -8.41 3.72
N ASN A 271 -4.58 -9.62 3.25
CA ASN A 271 -3.92 -10.22 2.09
C ASN A 271 -4.19 -9.48 0.76
N SER A 272 -5.13 -8.52 0.75
CA SER A 272 -5.31 -7.61 -0.40
C SER A 272 -4.26 -6.51 -0.47
N SER A 273 -3.40 -6.39 0.52
CA SER A 273 -2.35 -5.36 0.56
C SER A 273 -1.44 -5.41 -0.66
N THR A 274 -1.32 -4.28 -1.33
CA THR A 274 -0.28 -4.05 -2.33
C THR A 274 1.02 -3.73 -1.62
N ALA A 275 2.02 -4.61 -1.78
CA ALA A 275 3.34 -4.42 -1.17
C ALA A 275 4.28 -3.68 -2.12
N LEU A 276 4.98 -2.66 -1.63
CA LEU A 276 5.91 -1.84 -2.40
C LEU A 276 7.35 -1.91 -1.86
N MET A 277 8.32 -2.03 -2.77
CA MET A 277 9.69 -1.65 -2.52
C MET A 277 9.93 -0.26 -3.10
N MET A 278 10.26 0.71 -2.27
CA MET A 278 10.70 2.04 -2.68
C MET A 278 12.22 2.10 -2.70
N THR A 279 12.80 2.74 -3.72
CA THR A 279 14.22 3.11 -3.75
C THR A 279 14.34 4.63 -3.87
N ALA A 280 15.04 5.25 -2.93
CA ALA A 280 15.29 6.68 -2.90
C ALA A 280 16.73 6.95 -2.45
N GLU A 281 17.49 7.75 -3.20
CA GLU A 281 18.89 8.08 -2.89
C GLU A 281 19.78 6.83 -2.66
N GLY A 282 19.47 5.71 -3.33
CA GLY A 282 20.17 4.43 -3.15
C GLY A 282 19.75 3.64 -1.90
N CYS A 283 18.84 4.16 -1.10
CA CYS A 283 18.25 3.52 0.08
C CYS A 283 16.96 2.79 -0.31
N LYS A 284 16.76 1.59 0.23
CA LYS A 284 15.56 0.78 0.03
C LYS A 284 14.65 0.85 1.23
N VAL A 285 13.38 1.12 1.01
CA VAL A 285 12.33 1.08 2.02
C VAL A 285 11.25 0.10 1.59
N LEU A 286 10.91 -0.85 2.45
CA LEU A 286 9.90 -1.88 2.16
C LEU A 286 8.60 -1.55 2.91
N PHE A 287 7.52 -1.42 2.16
CA PHE A 287 6.16 -1.21 2.64
C PHE A 287 5.29 -2.41 2.28
N PRO A 288 5.15 -3.41 3.14
CA PRO A 288 4.27 -4.55 2.92
C PRO A 288 2.78 -4.23 3.13
N GLY A 289 2.44 -3.04 3.65
CA GLY A 289 1.09 -2.76 4.14
C GLY A 289 0.74 -3.71 5.29
N ASP A 290 -0.43 -4.27 5.25
CA ASP A 290 -0.89 -5.27 6.23
C ASP A 290 -0.83 -6.69 5.69
N ALA A 291 0.08 -6.92 4.73
CA ALA A 291 0.28 -8.26 4.17
C ALA A 291 0.32 -9.32 5.26
N SER A 292 -0.51 -10.34 5.14
CA SER A 292 -0.58 -11.44 6.08
C SER A 292 -0.08 -12.76 5.46
N ALA A 293 -0.39 -13.87 6.05
CA ALA A 293 0.28 -15.16 5.78
C ALA A 293 0.36 -15.58 4.30
N GLU A 294 -0.64 -15.27 3.47
CA GLU A 294 -0.62 -15.73 2.08
C GLU A 294 0.22 -14.80 1.19
N SER A 295 0.09 -13.49 1.38
CA SER A 295 0.95 -12.50 0.70
C SER A 295 2.41 -12.68 1.09
N ASP A 296 2.69 -13.00 2.37
CA ASP A 296 4.02 -13.35 2.88
C ASP A 296 4.62 -14.54 2.11
N LYS A 297 3.89 -15.66 2.01
CA LYS A 297 4.34 -16.85 1.27
C LYS A 297 4.66 -16.55 -0.20
N VAL A 298 3.84 -15.70 -0.84
CA VAL A 298 4.07 -15.26 -2.22
C VAL A 298 5.38 -14.49 -2.32
N MET A 299 5.58 -13.48 -1.46
CA MET A 299 6.78 -12.64 -1.49
C MET A 299 8.05 -13.44 -1.18
N LEU A 300 8.02 -14.29 -0.17
CA LEU A 300 9.17 -15.15 0.19
C LEU A 300 9.58 -16.05 -0.98
N ARG A 301 8.60 -16.75 -1.57
CA ARG A 301 8.85 -17.69 -2.65
C ARG A 301 9.41 -17.04 -3.91
N ARG A 302 8.88 -15.84 -4.26
CA ARG A 302 9.25 -15.14 -5.50
C ARG A 302 10.54 -14.37 -5.39
N TYR A 303 10.78 -13.71 -4.26
CA TYR A 303 11.80 -12.67 -4.20
C TYR A 303 12.99 -13.01 -3.32
N GLY A 304 12.82 -13.77 -2.23
CA GLY A 304 13.93 -14.15 -1.35
C GLY A 304 14.76 -12.93 -0.92
N ASP A 305 16.07 -12.96 -1.20
CA ASP A 305 17.03 -11.90 -0.84
C ASP A 305 16.82 -10.54 -1.54
N TYR A 306 15.97 -10.46 -2.57
CA TYR A 306 15.57 -9.18 -3.17
C TYR A 306 14.80 -8.30 -2.17
N LEU A 307 14.14 -8.92 -1.17
CA LEU A 307 13.41 -8.21 -0.11
C LEU A 307 14.33 -7.41 0.82
N LYS A 308 15.64 -7.59 0.76
CA LYS A 308 16.59 -6.85 1.59
C LYS A 308 16.42 -5.33 1.41
N CYS A 309 16.30 -4.62 2.53
CA CYS A 309 16.07 -3.18 2.58
C CYS A 309 16.81 -2.52 3.75
N ASP A 310 16.82 -1.20 3.80
CA ASP A 310 17.42 -0.42 4.88
C ASP A 310 16.38 -0.08 5.96
N VAL A 311 15.15 0.17 5.53
CA VAL A 311 14.01 0.51 6.40
C VAL A 311 12.83 -0.40 6.05
N VAL A 312 12.13 -0.93 7.03
CA VAL A 312 10.92 -1.73 6.84
C VAL A 312 9.77 -1.18 7.67
N GLN A 313 8.61 -0.99 7.03
CA GLN A 313 7.35 -0.88 7.76
C GLN A 313 6.99 -2.28 8.27
N VAL A 314 6.74 -2.41 9.56
CA VAL A 314 6.34 -3.70 10.13
C VAL A 314 4.89 -3.96 9.75
N SER A 315 4.66 -5.10 9.09
CA SER A 315 3.38 -5.47 8.51
C SER A 315 2.27 -5.51 9.56
N HIS A 316 1.07 -5.08 9.16
CA HIS A 316 -0.15 -5.15 9.97
C HIS A 316 0.06 -4.56 11.38
N HIS A 317 0.72 -3.39 11.44
CA HIS A 317 1.01 -2.64 12.67
C HIS A 317 1.81 -3.43 13.74
N GLY A 318 2.34 -4.61 13.38
CA GLY A 318 2.96 -5.54 14.33
C GLY A 318 1.97 -6.55 14.97
N HIS A 319 0.74 -6.63 14.46
CA HIS A 319 -0.19 -7.73 14.74
C HIS A 319 0.24 -9.01 13.99
N SER A 320 -0.67 -9.91 13.68
CA SER A 320 -0.39 -11.15 12.94
C SER A 320 -0.19 -10.88 11.43
N GLY A 321 0.90 -10.20 11.06
CA GLY A 321 1.25 -9.86 9.67
C GLY A 321 2.14 -10.92 8.99
N THR A 322 3.25 -10.48 8.42
CA THR A 322 4.25 -11.34 7.76
C THR A 322 5.04 -12.18 8.77
N SER A 323 5.67 -13.25 8.28
CA SER A 323 6.40 -14.22 9.09
C SER A 323 7.76 -13.70 9.61
N PRO A 324 8.38 -14.37 10.61
CA PRO A 324 9.75 -14.09 11.02
C PRO A 324 10.76 -14.20 9.88
N GLU A 325 10.54 -15.11 8.92
CA GLU A 325 11.42 -15.30 7.77
C GLU A 325 11.42 -14.08 6.83
N PHE A 326 10.28 -13.41 6.68
CA PHE A 326 10.19 -12.16 5.93
C PHE A 326 11.18 -11.12 6.47
N TYR A 327 11.21 -10.91 7.78
CA TYR A 327 12.13 -9.94 8.40
C TYR A 327 13.59 -10.41 8.35
N ARG A 328 13.86 -11.72 8.41
CA ARG A 328 15.23 -12.24 8.19
C ARG A 328 15.74 -11.92 6.78
N LEU A 329 14.88 -12.01 5.77
CA LEU A 329 15.23 -11.67 4.39
C LEU A 329 15.28 -10.15 4.18
N ALA A 330 14.35 -9.40 4.75
CA ALA A 330 14.35 -7.94 4.72
C ALA A 330 15.61 -7.38 5.40
N ASN A 331 16.04 -7.96 6.51
CA ASN A 331 17.25 -7.62 7.26
C ASN A 331 17.48 -6.11 7.37
N ALA A 332 16.41 -5.39 7.73
CA ALA A 332 16.39 -3.94 7.77
C ALA A 332 17.13 -3.40 9.01
N GLU A 333 17.81 -2.27 8.85
CA GLU A 333 18.48 -1.58 9.95
C GLU A 333 17.51 -0.71 10.78
N CYS A 334 16.35 -0.35 10.22
CA CYS A 334 15.30 0.43 10.88
C CYS A 334 13.94 -0.24 10.68
N ALA A 335 13.18 -0.41 11.78
CA ALA A 335 11.83 -0.98 11.77
C ALA A 335 10.79 0.04 12.25
N LEU A 336 9.69 0.19 11.50
CA LEU A 336 8.65 1.17 11.75
C LEU A 336 7.34 0.48 12.15
N PHE A 337 6.86 0.71 13.36
CA PHE A 337 5.62 0.18 13.90
C PHE A 337 4.53 1.27 13.92
N ALA A 338 3.51 1.13 13.09
CA ALA A 338 2.40 2.07 12.98
C ALA A 338 1.30 1.77 14.03
N VAL A 339 1.65 1.79 15.31
CA VAL A 339 0.83 1.32 16.43
C VAL A 339 1.11 2.15 17.67
N THR A 340 0.25 2.04 18.71
CA THR A 340 0.52 2.62 20.02
C THR A 340 1.53 1.80 20.83
N GLN A 341 2.22 2.47 21.79
CA GLN A 341 3.15 1.80 22.68
C GLN A 341 2.46 0.69 23.50
N ILE A 342 1.26 0.93 23.99
CA ILE A 342 0.50 -0.06 24.78
C ILE A 342 0.24 -1.31 23.94
N LYS A 343 -0.24 -1.13 22.73
CA LYS A 343 -0.52 -2.26 21.84
C LYS A 343 0.74 -2.97 21.41
N PHE A 344 1.81 -2.23 21.13
CA PHE A 344 3.12 -2.80 20.88
C PHE A 344 3.59 -3.70 22.02
N ASP A 345 3.48 -3.26 23.29
CA ASP A 345 3.89 -4.01 24.46
C ASP A 345 3.03 -5.28 24.66
N GLU A 346 1.78 -5.28 24.22
CA GLU A 346 0.92 -6.47 24.19
C GLU A 346 1.32 -7.47 23.11
N GLU A 347 1.63 -7.01 21.90
CA GLU A 347 1.89 -7.85 20.74
C GLU A 347 3.35 -8.33 20.67
N TYR A 348 4.32 -7.52 21.10
CA TYR A 348 5.74 -7.85 21.03
C TYR A 348 6.07 -9.23 21.64
N PRO A 349 5.60 -9.60 22.84
CA PRO A 349 5.89 -10.91 23.40
C PRO A 349 5.17 -12.07 22.71
N ARG A 350 4.06 -11.80 22.00
CA ARG A 350 3.26 -12.81 21.32
C ARG A 350 3.71 -13.09 19.90
N GLN A 351 4.19 -12.05 19.19
CA GLN A 351 4.57 -12.12 17.78
C GLN A 351 6.09 -12.36 17.63
N GLU A 352 6.49 -13.55 17.21
CA GLU A 352 7.89 -13.84 16.90
C GLU A 352 8.43 -12.92 15.80
N ALA A 353 7.60 -12.58 14.84
CA ALA A 353 7.95 -11.69 13.73
C ALA A 353 8.45 -10.33 14.23
N ASN A 354 7.75 -9.73 15.22
CA ASN A 354 8.14 -8.45 15.80
C ASN A 354 9.49 -8.54 16.52
N ARG A 355 9.72 -9.64 17.28
CA ARG A 355 11.02 -9.85 17.95
C ARG A 355 12.15 -9.95 16.93
N VAL A 356 11.96 -10.71 15.86
CA VAL A 356 12.98 -10.85 14.80
C VAL A 356 13.21 -9.50 14.10
N ALA A 357 12.18 -8.72 13.81
CA ALA A 357 12.33 -7.40 13.21
C ALA A 357 13.18 -6.47 14.08
N ILE A 358 12.95 -6.47 15.39
CA ILE A 358 13.70 -5.64 16.36
C ILE A 358 15.11 -6.16 16.58
N ASP A 359 15.30 -7.47 16.71
CA ASP A 359 16.62 -8.07 16.94
C ASP A 359 17.59 -7.81 15.78
N LEU A 360 17.07 -7.65 14.56
CA LEU A 360 17.86 -7.34 13.36
C LEU A 360 18.11 -5.85 13.20
N ALA A 361 17.16 -5.01 13.65
CA ALA A 361 17.24 -3.57 13.49
C ALA A 361 18.26 -2.93 14.45
N LYS A 362 18.90 -1.85 14.00
CA LYS A 362 19.71 -0.97 14.84
C LYS A 362 18.85 0.01 15.64
N GLU A 363 17.69 0.37 15.08
CA GLU A 363 16.69 1.22 15.74
C GLU A 363 15.28 0.83 15.25
N TYR A 364 14.29 1.09 16.08
CA TYR A 364 12.89 0.97 15.71
C TYR A 364 12.07 2.14 16.27
N HIS A 365 10.97 2.44 15.61
CA HIS A 365 10.10 3.55 15.98
C HIS A 365 8.66 3.09 16.07
N ILE A 366 7.99 3.50 17.14
CA ILE A 366 6.57 3.26 17.40
C ILE A 366 5.84 4.59 17.16
N ALA A 367 4.81 4.57 16.33
CA ALA A 367 4.15 5.79 15.86
C ALA A 367 3.64 6.69 17.00
N SER A 368 3.11 6.12 18.08
CA SER A 368 2.62 6.92 19.21
C SER A 368 3.70 7.59 20.05
N ASN A 369 4.97 7.31 19.81
CA ASN A 369 6.08 7.96 20.51
C ASN A 369 6.52 9.26 19.81
N GLY A 370 5.86 9.64 18.73
CA GLY A 370 6.12 10.85 17.99
C GLY A 370 6.37 10.59 16.49
N THR A 371 6.15 11.62 15.70
CA THR A 371 6.47 11.59 14.27
C THR A 371 7.98 11.39 14.06
N ALA A 372 8.35 10.28 13.42
CA ALA A 372 9.74 9.99 13.08
C ALA A 372 10.11 10.64 11.75
N GLU A 373 11.14 11.50 11.74
CA GLU A 373 11.76 12.10 10.55
C GLU A 373 13.05 11.35 10.22
N ILE A 374 13.07 10.68 9.09
CA ILE A 374 14.15 9.80 8.62
C ILE A 374 14.74 10.40 7.34
N PRO A 375 15.91 11.08 7.41
CA PRO A 375 16.60 11.52 6.19
C PRO A 375 17.01 10.34 5.30
N LEU A 376 16.81 10.47 3.98
CA LEU A 376 17.30 9.48 3.03
C LEU A 376 18.51 9.99 2.25
N PRO A 377 19.54 9.14 2.01
CA PRO A 377 19.61 7.74 2.40
C PRO A 377 19.64 7.57 3.93
N TYR A 378 19.02 6.48 4.40
CA TYR A 378 18.97 6.18 5.83
C TYR A 378 20.39 6.01 6.41
N VAL A 379 20.59 6.62 7.58
CA VAL A 379 21.81 6.44 8.39
C VAL A 379 21.41 6.32 9.85
N PHE A 380 21.80 5.22 10.48
CA PHE A 380 21.52 4.98 11.90
C PHE A 380 21.84 6.18 12.79
N GLY A 381 20.94 6.53 13.68
CA GLY A 381 21.09 7.61 14.66
C GLY A 381 20.85 9.01 14.10
N GLN A 382 20.41 9.16 12.84
CA GLN A 382 20.02 10.46 12.28
C GLN A 382 18.49 10.69 12.31
N THR A 383 17.72 9.69 12.68
CA THR A 383 16.28 9.82 12.88
C THR A 383 15.97 10.78 14.00
N LYS A 384 14.98 11.66 13.80
CA LYS A 384 14.48 12.58 14.81
C LYS A 384 13.04 12.27 15.12
N ILE A 385 12.68 12.33 16.39
CA ILE A 385 11.32 12.07 16.88
C ILE A 385 10.70 13.37 17.38
N TYR A 386 9.48 13.65 16.95
CA TYR A 386 8.71 14.84 17.31
C TYR A 386 7.36 14.40 17.88
N PRO A 387 7.25 14.22 19.22
CA PRO A 387 5.99 13.87 19.85
C PRO A 387 4.97 15.02 19.75
N ASP A 388 3.70 14.69 19.60
CA ASP A 388 2.60 15.62 19.76
C ASP A 388 2.11 15.60 21.22
N GLU A 389 2.60 16.52 22.03
CA GLU A 389 2.28 16.61 23.47
C GLU A 389 0.80 16.94 23.75
N THR A 390 0.00 17.17 22.71
CA THR A 390 -1.43 17.45 22.86
C THR A 390 -2.28 16.18 22.95
N PHE A 391 -1.70 15.00 22.64
CA PHE A 391 -2.41 13.74 22.73
C PHE A 391 -2.49 13.24 24.16
N GLU A 392 -3.67 12.72 24.50
CA GLU A 392 -3.85 11.89 25.69
C GLU A 392 -3.37 10.47 25.36
N ASP A 393 -2.64 9.85 26.29
CA ASP A 393 -2.23 8.46 26.12
C ASP A 393 -3.45 7.57 25.90
N PHE A 394 -3.38 6.70 24.91
CA PHE A 394 -4.35 5.65 24.69
C PHE A 394 -4.38 4.75 25.95
N ASN A 395 -5.53 4.70 26.62
CA ASN A 395 -5.68 3.96 27.88
C ASN A 395 -6.44 2.64 27.72
N GLY A 396 -6.69 2.22 26.48
CA GLY A 396 -7.42 0.99 26.15
C GLY A 396 -8.94 1.07 26.38
N ILE A 397 -9.45 2.13 27.03
CA ILE A 397 -10.88 2.27 27.33
C ILE A 397 -11.71 2.58 26.08
N PHE A 398 -11.08 3.16 25.05
CA PHE A 398 -11.73 3.64 23.84
C PHE A 398 -11.39 2.82 22.59
N ASN A 399 -10.88 1.62 22.72
CA ASN A 399 -10.61 0.78 21.56
C ASN A 399 -11.93 0.32 20.91
N LEU A 400 -12.35 1.01 19.86
CA LEU A 400 -13.59 0.70 19.12
C LEU A 400 -13.54 -0.66 18.39
N TRP A 401 -12.35 -1.24 18.21
CA TRP A 401 -12.13 -2.59 17.72
C TRP A 401 -12.33 -3.70 18.76
N CYS A 402 -12.51 -3.33 20.03
CA CYS A 402 -12.69 -4.33 21.06
C CYS A 402 -14.01 -5.09 20.82
N TYR A 403 -13.88 -6.34 20.40
CA TYR A 403 -15.03 -7.25 20.20
C TYR A 403 -15.83 -7.51 21.47
N GLU A 404 -15.26 -7.19 22.64
CA GLU A 404 -15.90 -7.33 23.94
C GLU A 404 -16.86 -6.17 24.26
N TYR A 405 -16.83 -5.08 23.48
CA TYR A 405 -17.75 -3.97 23.70
C TYR A 405 -19.14 -4.29 23.16
N SER A 406 -20.14 -4.05 23.99
CA SER A 406 -21.54 -4.08 23.56
C SER A 406 -21.79 -2.97 22.51
N ASP A 407 -22.83 -3.16 21.69
CA ASP A 407 -23.22 -2.13 20.70
C ASP A 407 -23.55 -0.79 21.36
N GLU A 408 -24.11 -0.82 22.61
CA GLU A 408 -24.34 0.39 23.39
C GLU A 408 -23.05 1.11 23.79
N MET A 409 -22.02 0.36 24.15
CA MET A 409 -20.69 0.92 24.46
C MET A 409 -20.04 1.53 23.20
N LYS A 410 -20.06 0.82 22.07
CA LYS A 410 -19.55 1.33 20.78
C LYS A 410 -20.27 2.61 20.37
N GLN A 411 -21.60 2.65 20.50
CA GLN A 411 -22.40 3.84 20.21
C GLN A 411 -21.99 5.03 21.08
N LYS A 412 -21.81 4.81 22.37
CA LYS A 412 -21.39 5.85 23.33
C LYS A 412 -20.00 6.39 22.99
N LEU A 413 -19.06 5.51 22.67
CA LEU A 413 -17.70 5.90 22.25
C LEU A 413 -17.73 6.71 20.94
N TYR A 414 -18.56 6.29 19.99
CA TYR A 414 -18.75 7.04 18.75
C TYR A 414 -19.36 8.43 18.99
N GLU A 415 -20.33 8.56 19.91
CA GLU A 415 -20.88 9.86 20.28
C GLU A 415 -19.85 10.77 20.96
N GLU A 416 -18.95 10.22 21.76
CA GLU A 416 -17.83 10.96 22.35
C GLU A 416 -16.83 11.41 21.29
N PHE A 417 -16.51 10.54 20.32
CA PHE A 417 -15.70 10.88 19.17
C PHE A 417 -16.31 12.07 18.40
N LEU A 418 -17.61 12.00 18.06
CA LEU A 418 -18.28 13.09 17.36
C LEU A 418 -18.27 14.41 18.14
N LYS A 419 -18.37 14.37 19.47
CA LYS A 419 -18.25 15.56 20.33
C LYS A 419 -16.84 16.17 20.30
N ARG A 420 -15.80 15.34 20.18
CA ARG A 420 -14.40 15.81 20.06
C ARG A 420 -14.14 16.39 18.66
N LYS A 421 -14.62 15.74 17.61
CA LYS A 421 -14.48 16.20 16.22
C LYS A 421 -15.17 17.56 15.95
N ASN A 422 -16.20 17.90 16.70
CA ASN A 422 -16.96 19.17 16.57
C ASN A 422 -16.45 20.28 17.49
N ARG A 423 -15.32 20.12 18.15
CA ARG A 423 -14.64 21.15 18.95
C ARG A 423 -13.50 21.78 18.19
#